data_c01620b49ffd9e7c7b20f8b333bb6771
#
_entry.id   c01620b49ffd9e7c7b20f8b333bb6771
#
_cell.length_a   1.000
_cell.length_b   1.000
_cell.length_c   1.000
_cell.angle_alpha   90.00
_cell.angle_beta   90.00
_cell.angle_gamma   90.00
#
_symmetry.space_group_name_H-M   'P 1'
#
loop_
_entity.id
_entity.type
_entity.pdbx_description
1 polymer ?
#
loop_
_entity_poly.entity_id
_entity_poly.type
_entity_poly.pdbx_seq_one_letter_code
_entity_poly.pdbx_strand_id
1 'polypeptide(L)'
;FIPAKVSAGTLEDIEAVYDCPKMNVPDAMLGKYAHDRNVVFMGVNGESMNNIIENGAIIAVKTDVERGSLKDGDIVVASSNGSYAVKHFINDVENERIILRPDSTDKTFTDTVIPYENADSLKIFGKVVIYSVVL
;
A
#
# COMPACT_ATOMS: atom_id res chain seq x y z
N PHE A 1 -12.49 -0.94 8.51
CA PHE A 1 -12.50 -1.92 7.42
C PHE A 1 -12.97 -1.26 6.11
N ILE A 2 -12.18 -1.33 5.09
CA ILE A 2 -12.51 -0.75 3.78
C ILE A 2 -12.75 -1.89 2.79
N PRO A 3 -13.95 -2.01 2.22
CA PRO A 3 -14.26 -3.08 1.29
C PRO A 3 -13.75 -2.74 -0.11
N ALA A 4 -12.44 -2.69 -0.26
CA ALA A 4 -11.81 -2.34 -1.52
C ALA A 4 -10.62 -3.24 -1.77
N LYS A 5 -10.34 -3.49 -3.04
CA LYS A 5 -9.07 -4.06 -3.46
C LYS A 5 -8.16 -2.95 -3.92
N VAL A 6 -6.89 -3.14 -3.67
CA VAL A 6 -5.84 -2.23 -4.10
C VAL A 6 -5.02 -2.92 -5.16
N SER A 7 -4.79 -2.25 -6.28
CA SER A 7 -3.90 -2.76 -7.30
C SER A 7 -2.45 -2.57 -6.88
N ALA A 8 -1.66 -3.65 -6.95
CA ALA A 8 -0.22 -3.57 -6.80
C ALA A 8 0.48 -3.42 -8.17
N GLY A 9 -0.27 -3.32 -9.25
CA GLY A 9 0.26 -3.15 -10.59
C GLY A 9 0.58 -1.71 -10.91
N THR A 10 -0.42 -0.94 -11.28
CA THR A 10 -0.29 0.45 -11.67
C THR A 10 -1.12 1.35 -10.78
N LEU A 11 -0.79 2.64 -10.75
CA LEU A 11 -1.60 3.63 -10.05
C LEU A 11 -2.83 4.05 -10.87
N GLU A 12 -3.04 3.45 -12.03
CA GLU A 12 -4.18 3.75 -12.90
C GLU A 12 -5.34 2.78 -12.72
N ASP A 13 -5.07 1.60 -12.15
CA ASP A 13 -6.05 0.54 -12.04
C ASP A 13 -6.73 0.59 -10.67
N ILE A 14 -8.00 0.98 -10.64
CA ILE A 14 -8.82 0.95 -9.45
C ILE A 14 -9.69 -0.29 -9.50
N GLU A 15 -9.55 -1.15 -8.50
CA GLU A 15 -10.50 -2.22 -8.29
C GLU A 15 -11.83 -1.65 -7.83
N ALA A 16 -12.93 -2.26 -8.25
CA ALA A 16 -14.25 -1.87 -7.78
C ALA A 16 -14.35 -2.06 -6.26
N VAL A 17 -14.97 -1.09 -5.61
CA VAL A 17 -15.30 -1.24 -4.19
C VAL A 17 -16.31 -2.37 -4.05
N TYR A 18 -16.06 -3.28 -3.11
CA TYR A 18 -16.97 -4.38 -2.84
C TYR A 18 -17.05 -4.63 -1.33
N ASP A 19 -18.16 -5.22 -0.91
CA ASP A 19 -18.34 -5.61 0.47
C ASP A 19 -17.47 -6.82 0.78
N CYS A 20 -16.53 -6.64 1.70
CA CYS A 20 -15.76 -7.77 2.20
C CYS A 20 -16.46 -8.39 3.38
N PRO A 21 -16.46 -9.72 3.49
CA PRO A 21 -16.97 -10.37 4.68
C PRO A 21 -16.24 -9.86 5.92
N LYS A 22 -16.99 -9.66 6.98
CA LYS A 22 -16.40 -9.30 8.25
C LYS A 22 -15.48 -10.44 8.69
N MET A 23 -14.20 -10.12 8.93
CA MET A 23 -13.24 -11.12 9.36
C MET A 23 -12.98 -10.98 10.85
N ASN A 24 -13.01 -12.11 11.55
CA ASN A 24 -12.54 -12.18 12.92
C ASN A 24 -11.06 -12.57 12.88
N VAL A 25 -10.20 -11.61 13.20
CA VAL A 25 -8.77 -11.85 13.29
C VAL A 25 -8.39 -11.86 14.76
N PRO A 26 -7.74 -12.93 15.25
CA PRO A 26 -7.31 -12.97 16.63
C PRO A 26 -6.35 -11.81 16.97
N ASP A 27 -6.51 -11.22 18.15
CA ASP A 27 -5.66 -10.11 18.59
C ASP A 27 -4.18 -10.46 18.56
N ALA A 28 -3.84 -11.72 18.85
CA ALA A 28 -2.46 -12.17 18.84
C ALA A 28 -1.81 -12.06 17.46
N MET A 29 -2.59 -12.15 16.38
CA MET A 29 -2.08 -11.99 15.02
C MET A 29 -1.88 -10.53 14.65
N LEU A 30 -2.56 -9.63 15.33
CA LEU A 30 -2.48 -8.18 15.06
C LEU A 30 -1.42 -7.50 15.91
N GLY A 31 -0.96 -8.13 16.98
CA GLY A 31 0.05 -7.57 17.88
C GLY A 31 -0.38 -6.22 18.43
N LYS A 32 0.50 -5.23 18.33
CA LYS A 32 0.21 -3.89 18.85
C LYS A 32 -0.92 -3.17 18.09
N TYR A 33 -1.34 -3.70 16.94
CA TYR A 33 -2.43 -3.11 16.16
C TYR A 33 -3.80 -3.69 16.52
N ALA A 34 -3.86 -4.65 17.44
CA ALA A 34 -5.12 -5.13 17.99
C ALA A 34 -5.89 -3.95 18.57
N HIS A 35 -7.16 -3.85 18.26
CA HIS A 35 -8.04 -2.77 18.71
C HIS A 35 -7.70 -1.37 18.19
N ASP A 36 -6.76 -1.25 17.24
CA ASP A 36 -6.47 0.03 16.59
C ASP A 36 -7.58 0.34 15.58
N ARG A 37 -8.34 1.40 15.83
CA ARG A 37 -9.47 1.81 14.98
C ARG A 37 -9.04 2.36 13.63
N ASN A 38 -7.77 2.73 13.51
CA ASN A 38 -7.23 3.29 12.28
C ASN A 38 -6.50 2.24 11.44
N VAL A 39 -6.77 0.97 11.69
CA VAL A 39 -6.26 -0.13 10.88
C VAL A 39 -7.41 -0.76 10.13
N VAL A 40 -7.26 -0.85 8.81
CA VAL A 40 -8.26 -1.44 7.92
C VAL A 40 -7.64 -2.57 7.12
N PHE A 41 -8.46 -3.53 6.69
CA PHE A 41 -8.02 -4.68 5.91
C PHE A 41 -8.42 -4.51 4.45
N MET A 42 -7.50 -4.84 3.55
CA MET A 42 -7.70 -4.73 2.11
C MET A 42 -7.11 -5.95 1.42
N GLY A 43 -7.70 -6.31 0.29
CA GLY A 43 -7.11 -7.30 -0.62
C GLY A 43 -6.24 -6.62 -1.67
N VAL A 44 -5.17 -7.30 -2.07
CA VAL A 44 -4.24 -6.80 -3.07
C VAL A 44 -4.35 -7.63 -4.34
N ASN A 45 -4.56 -6.97 -5.47
CA ASN A 45 -4.45 -7.59 -6.79
C ASN A 45 -3.21 -7.08 -7.49
N GLY A 46 -2.53 -7.96 -8.21
CA GLY A 46 -1.40 -7.61 -9.04
C GLY A 46 -0.09 -8.20 -8.57
N GLU A 47 0.90 -8.08 -9.43
CA GLU A 47 2.19 -8.75 -9.30
C GLU A 47 3.35 -7.79 -8.98
N SER A 48 3.10 -6.49 -8.84
CA SER A 48 4.18 -5.51 -8.69
C SER A 48 4.92 -5.59 -7.35
N MET A 49 4.35 -6.29 -6.38
CA MET A 49 4.95 -6.48 -5.05
C MET A 49 5.12 -7.96 -4.73
N ASN A 50 5.17 -8.83 -5.73
CA ASN A 50 5.10 -10.27 -5.54
C ASN A 50 6.29 -10.89 -4.81
N ASN A 51 7.41 -10.18 -4.69
CA ASN A 51 8.53 -10.65 -3.86
C ASN A 51 8.15 -10.72 -2.38
N ILE A 52 7.20 -9.91 -1.93
CA ILE A 52 6.80 -9.83 -0.52
C ILE A 52 5.29 -9.96 -0.30
N ILE A 53 4.47 -9.45 -1.21
CA ILE A 53 3.01 -9.49 -1.10
C ILE A 53 2.46 -10.17 -2.35
N GLU A 54 1.93 -11.38 -2.17
CA GLU A 54 1.37 -12.15 -3.28
C GLU A 54 0.08 -11.53 -3.80
N ASN A 55 -0.18 -11.77 -5.08
CA ASN A 55 -1.47 -11.45 -5.66
C ASN A 55 -2.58 -12.18 -4.89
N GLY A 56 -3.57 -11.45 -4.44
CA GLY A 56 -4.67 -12.00 -3.63
C GLY A 56 -4.44 -11.95 -2.12
N ALA A 57 -3.28 -11.48 -1.67
CA ALA A 57 -3.00 -11.37 -0.24
C ALA A 57 -3.91 -10.34 0.44
N ILE A 58 -4.08 -10.52 1.74
CA ILE A 58 -4.75 -9.55 2.61
C ILE A 58 -3.68 -8.71 3.30
N ILE A 59 -3.88 -7.41 3.33
CA ILE A 59 -3.00 -6.48 4.04
C ILE A 59 -3.78 -5.74 5.11
N ALA A 60 -3.10 -5.36 6.18
CA ALA A 60 -3.62 -4.43 7.19
C ALA A 60 -2.92 -3.09 7.01
N VAL A 61 -3.70 -2.02 6.92
CA VAL A 61 -3.24 -0.69 6.57
C VAL A 61 -3.58 0.27 7.70
N LYS A 62 -2.57 0.94 8.23
CA LYS A 62 -2.75 2.00 9.23
C LYS A 62 -2.99 3.32 8.50
N THR A 63 -4.16 3.91 8.74
CA THR A 63 -4.66 5.03 7.93
C THR A 63 -4.32 6.41 8.50
N ASP A 64 -3.97 6.50 9.78
CA ASP A 64 -3.66 7.77 10.44
C ASP A 64 -2.16 8.11 10.41
N VAL A 65 -1.49 7.77 9.31
CA VAL A 65 -0.06 7.98 9.15
C VAL A 65 0.18 9.28 8.39
N GLU A 66 1.02 10.15 8.95
CA GLU A 66 1.45 11.35 8.28
C GLU A 66 2.62 11.04 7.35
N ARG A 67 2.65 11.71 6.18
CA ARG A 67 3.71 11.50 5.20
C ARG A 67 5.11 11.73 5.80
N GLY A 68 5.26 12.74 6.63
CA GLY A 68 6.54 13.06 7.25
C GLY A 68 7.07 12.00 8.21
N SER A 69 6.22 11.07 8.65
CA SER A 69 6.64 9.96 9.51
C SER A 69 7.08 8.73 8.74
N LEU A 70 6.87 8.70 7.42
CA LEU A 70 7.25 7.57 6.58
C LEU A 70 8.76 7.52 6.42
N LYS A 71 9.29 6.31 6.39
CA LYS A 71 10.72 6.03 6.18
C LYS A 71 10.90 5.36 4.83
N ASP A 72 12.08 5.54 4.26
CA ASP A 72 12.43 4.87 3.00
C ASP A 72 12.31 3.36 3.15
N GLY A 73 11.60 2.76 2.22
CA GLY A 73 11.33 1.33 2.22
C GLY A 73 9.99 0.95 2.85
N ASP A 74 9.33 1.86 3.56
CA ASP A 74 7.98 1.58 4.06
C ASP A 74 7.05 1.20 2.91
N ILE A 75 6.15 0.26 3.18
CA ILE A 75 5.16 -0.15 2.19
C ILE A 75 3.91 0.69 2.42
N VAL A 76 3.44 1.34 1.39
CA VAL A 76 2.28 2.23 1.48
C VAL A 76 1.21 1.86 0.46
N VAL A 77 -0.01 2.24 0.78
CA VAL A 77 -1.11 2.30 -0.18
C VAL A 77 -1.20 3.75 -0.60
N ALA A 78 -0.94 4.01 -1.87
CA ALA A 78 -0.84 5.37 -2.38
C ALA A 78 -1.65 5.52 -3.66
N SER A 79 -2.07 6.76 -3.91
CA SER A 79 -2.84 7.11 -5.08
C SER A 79 -2.24 8.33 -5.75
N SER A 80 -2.19 8.28 -7.06
CA SER A 80 -1.94 9.44 -7.92
C SER A 80 -3.02 9.39 -8.99
N ASN A 81 -3.76 10.49 -9.17
CA ASN A 81 -4.85 10.54 -10.16
C ASN A 81 -6.02 9.58 -9.86
N GLY A 82 -6.27 9.28 -8.59
CA GLY A 82 -7.46 8.54 -8.17
C GLY A 82 -7.35 7.04 -8.13
N SER A 83 -6.25 6.46 -8.59
CA SER A 83 -6.02 5.01 -8.52
C SER A 83 -5.06 4.66 -7.39
N TYR A 84 -5.34 3.58 -6.69
CA TYR A 84 -4.51 3.14 -5.55
C TYR A 84 -3.63 1.96 -5.91
N ALA A 85 -2.41 1.97 -5.40
CA ALA A 85 -1.48 0.87 -5.54
C ALA A 85 -0.66 0.69 -4.26
N VAL A 86 -0.10 -0.50 -4.10
CA VAL A 86 0.82 -0.83 -3.01
C VAL A 86 2.24 -0.77 -3.54
N LYS A 87 3.08 0.02 -2.92
CA LYS A 87 4.48 0.22 -3.33
C LYS A 87 5.35 0.51 -2.12
N HIS A 88 6.66 0.35 -2.29
CA HIS A 88 7.61 0.93 -1.35
C HIS A 88 7.67 2.43 -1.54
N PHE A 89 7.67 3.15 -0.42
CA PHE A 89 7.82 4.61 -0.40
C PHE A 89 9.30 4.96 -0.23
N ILE A 90 9.78 5.89 -1.03
CA ILE A 90 11.13 6.43 -0.92
C ILE A 90 11.05 7.94 -1.08
N ASN A 91 11.63 8.66 -0.13
CA ASN A 91 11.77 10.10 -0.24
C ASN A 91 13.18 10.42 -0.71
N ASP A 92 13.33 10.67 -2.00
CA ASP A 92 14.62 11.01 -2.61
C ASP A 92 14.87 12.51 -2.47
N VAL A 93 15.38 12.90 -1.31
CA VAL A 93 15.57 14.30 -0.95
C VAL A 93 16.57 14.99 -1.87
N GLU A 94 17.64 14.30 -2.24
CA GLU A 94 18.69 14.90 -3.10
C GLU A 94 18.14 15.33 -4.46
N ASN A 95 17.19 14.58 -5.00
CA ASN A 95 16.58 14.88 -6.29
C ASN A 95 15.20 15.52 -6.17
N GLU A 96 14.80 15.87 -4.95
CA GLU A 96 13.53 16.53 -4.66
C GLU A 96 12.34 15.82 -5.28
N ARG A 97 12.24 14.51 -5.01
CA ARG A 97 11.18 13.67 -5.57
C ARG A 97 10.80 12.54 -4.63
N ILE A 98 9.59 12.03 -4.79
CA ILE A 98 9.11 10.83 -4.13
C ILE A 98 9.11 9.71 -5.16
N ILE A 99 9.56 8.53 -4.75
CA ILE A 99 9.57 7.35 -5.59
C ILE A 99 8.64 6.33 -4.95
N LEU A 100 7.73 5.79 -5.76
CA LEU A 100 6.93 4.62 -5.41
C LEU A 100 7.52 3.44 -6.17
N ARG A 101 8.12 2.51 -5.46
CA ARG A 101 8.94 1.45 -6.05
C ARG A 101 8.27 0.10 -5.94
N PRO A 102 8.15 -0.64 -7.05
CA PRO A 102 7.69 -2.01 -7.02
C PRO A 102 8.75 -2.95 -6.44
N ASP A 103 8.32 -4.15 -6.05
CA ASP A 103 9.20 -5.19 -5.55
C ASP A 103 8.73 -6.51 -6.14
N SER A 104 9.15 -6.78 -7.37
CA SER A 104 8.58 -7.84 -8.19
C SER A 104 9.65 -8.63 -8.91
N THR A 105 9.32 -9.90 -9.17
CA THR A 105 10.09 -10.75 -10.08
C THR A 105 9.93 -10.29 -11.53
N ASP A 106 8.86 -9.57 -11.84
CA ASP A 106 8.61 -9.04 -13.17
C ASP A 106 9.26 -7.66 -13.32
N LYS A 107 10.32 -7.58 -14.10
CA LYS A 107 11.12 -6.37 -14.27
C LYS A 107 10.48 -5.33 -15.18
N THR A 108 9.31 -5.63 -15.74
CA THR A 108 8.55 -4.61 -16.49
C THR A 108 7.88 -3.60 -15.58
N PHE A 109 7.67 -3.93 -14.31
CA PHE A 109 7.23 -2.94 -13.32
C PHE A 109 8.38 -2.00 -13.00
N THR A 110 8.13 -0.71 -13.05
CA THR A 110 9.13 0.33 -12.86
C THR A 110 8.70 1.33 -11.80
N ASP A 111 9.65 2.15 -11.35
CA ASP A 111 9.38 3.20 -10.38
C ASP A 111 8.37 4.21 -10.91
N THR A 112 7.49 4.68 -10.04
CA THR A 112 6.69 5.88 -10.28
C THR A 112 7.38 7.02 -9.57
N VAL A 113 7.78 8.04 -10.33
CA VAL A 113 8.52 9.18 -9.82
C VAL A 113 7.60 10.39 -9.76
N ILE A 114 7.54 11.01 -8.60
CA ILE A 114 6.68 12.18 -8.36
C ILE A 114 7.58 13.31 -7.86
N PRO A 115 7.87 14.30 -8.71
CA PRO A 115 8.63 15.48 -8.27
C PRO A 115 7.91 16.18 -7.11
N TYR A 116 8.66 16.83 -6.23
CA TYR A 116 8.08 17.55 -5.10
C TYR A 116 7.05 18.59 -5.54
N GLU A 117 7.27 19.23 -6.68
CA GLU A 117 6.33 20.21 -7.23
C GLU A 117 4.96 19.61 -7.54
N ASN A 118 4.90 18.29 -7.75
CA ASN A 118 3.67 17.56 -8.03
C ASN A 118 3.20 16.72 -6.85
N ALA A 119 3.82 16.87 -5.68
CA ALA A 119 3.53 16.03 -4.52
C ALA A 119 2.09 16.19 -4.00
N ASP A 120 1.42 17.30 -4.32
CA ASP A 120 0.04 17.51 -3.94
C ASP A 120 -0.92 16.54 -4.62
N SER A 121 -0.53 15.97 -5.77
CA SER A 121 -1.33 14.96 -6.46
C SER A 121 -1.22 13.57 -5.84
N LEU A 122 -0.22 13.37 -4.98
CA LEU A 122 0.01 12.10 -4.30
C LEU A 122 -0.77 12.05 -3.00
N LYS A 123 -1.57 11.01 -2.86
CA LYS A 123 -2.29 10.73 -1.63
C LYS A 123 -1.78 9.42 -1.04
N ILE A 124 -1.37 9.46 0.21
CA ILE A 124 -1.02 8.27 0.97
C ILE A 124 -2.25 7.87 1.77
N PHE A 125 -2.87 6.77 1.38
CA PHE A 125 -4.01 6.23 2.11
C PHE A 125 -3.58 5.70 3.47
N GLY A 126 -2.45 5.01 3.51
CA GLY A 126 -1.91 4.48 4.75
C GLY A 126 -0.64 3.67 4.54
N LYS A 127 -0.11 3.19 5.65
CA LYS A 127 1.08 2.36 5.69
C LYS A 127 0.67 0.91 5.93
N VAL A 128 1.21 -0.01 5.15
CA VAL A 128 1.00 -1.44 5.34
C VAL A 128 1.80 -1.87 6.57
N VAL A 129 1.10 -2.40 7.56
CA VAL A 129 1.72 -2.81 8.83
C VAL A 129 1.72 -4.33 9.03
N ILE A 130 0.84 -5.03 8.31
CA ILE A 130 0.75 -6.50 8.34
C ILE A 130 0.35 -6.96 6.95
N TYR A 131 0.91 -8.06 6.50
CA TYR A 131 0.44 -8.74 5.29
C TYR A 131 0.46 -10.25 5.50
N SER A 132 -0.47 -10.93 4.83
CA SER A 132 -0.57 -12.38 4.92
C SER A 132 0.41 -13.05 3.97
N VAL A 133 0.95 -14.18 4.39
CA VAL A 133 1.83 -15.02 3.57
C VAL A 133 1.29 -16.44 3.62
N VAL A 134 1.11 -17.05 2.47
CA VAL A 134 0.73 -18.46 2.36
C VAL A 134 1.98 -19.23 1.90
N LEU A 135 2.38 -20.18 2.70
CA LEU A 135 3.55 -21.00 2.41
C LEU A 135 3.19 -22.21 1.53
#